data_e723d07a0323b77ddddc1f17b66bef4c
#
_entry.id   e723d07a0323b77ddddc1f17b66bef4c
#
_cell.length_a   1.000
_cell.length_b   1.000
_cell.length_c   1.000
_cell.angle_alpha   90.00
_cell.angle_beta   90.00
_cell.angle_gamma   90.00
#
_symmetry.space_group_name_H-M   'P 1'
#
loop_
_entity.id
_entity.type
_entity.pdbx_description
1 polymer ?
#
loop_
_entity_poly.entity_id
_entity_poly.type
_entity_poly.pdbx_seq_one_letter_code
_entity_poly.pdbx_strand_id
1 'polypeptide(L)'
;MAAPAASPVDTPDTKVANLTIGKALNEALRASMEADPKVIVMGEDVGKLGGVFRVTDGLQKDFGEHRVLDTPLAESGIVGTAVGLAVRGFRPVCEIQFEGFIFPAFDQISSQLAKLRYRSQGRLKRPW
;
A
#
# COMPACT_ATOMS: atom_id res chain seq x y z
N MET A 1 2.30 23.94 -38.58
CA MET A 1 2.82 22.55 -38.57
C MET A 1 2.09 21.82 -37.44
N ALA A 2 1.19 20.91 -37.76
CA ALA A 2 0.49 20.10 -36.78
C ALA A 2 1.40 18.93 -36.33
N ALA A 3 1.50 18.66 -35.03
CA ALA A 3 2.23 17.53 -34.50
C ALA A 3 1.60 16.21 -35.01
N PRO A 4 2.37 15.17 -35.31
CA PRO A 4 1.82 13.89 -35.72
C PRO A 4 1.03 13.27 -34.57
N ALA A 5 -0.18 12.77 -34.89
CA ALA A 5 -0.99 12.02 -33.96
C ALA A 5 -0.21 10.77 -33.50
N ALA A 6 -0.15 10.56 -32.17
CA ALA A 6 0.45 9.35 -31.62
C ALA A 6 -0.31 8.13 -32.14
N SER A 7 0.43 7.15 -32.66
CA SER A 7 -0.12 5.86 -33.05
C SER A 7 -0.76 5.17 -31.85
N PRO A 8 -1.89 4.46 -32.04
CA PRO A 8 -2.47 3.68 -30.94
C PRO A 8 -1.43 2.63 -30.49
N VAL A 9 -1.16 2.60 -29.20
CA VAL A 9 -0.35 1.56 -28.58
C VAL A 9 -1.15 0.26 -28.70
N ASP A 10 -0.65 -0.71 -29.44
CA ASP A 10 -1.19 -2.07 -29.47
C ASP A 10 -1.13 -2.65 -28.04
N THR A 11 -2.21 -2.55 -27.32
CA THR A 11 -2.38 -3.29 -26.06
C THR A 11 -2.64 -4.75 -26.42
N PRO A 12 -1.82 -5.69 -25.93
CA PRO A 12 -2.11 -7.10 -26.12
C PRO A 12 -3.52 -7.41 -25.56
N ASP A 13 -4.20 -8.34 -26.23
CA ASP A 13 -5.56 -8.82 -25.90
C ASP A 13 -5.62 -9.33 -24.45
N THR A 14 -5.66 -8.41 -23.51
CA THR A 14 -5.83 -8.69 -22.09
C THR A 14 -7.34 -8.94 -21.88
N LYS A 15 -7.71 -10.19 -21.60
CA LYS A 15 -9.06 -10.53 -21.16
C LYS A 15 -9.41 -9.62 -19.97
N VAL A 16 -10.30 -8.67 -20.21
CA VAL A 16 -10.80 -7.78 -19.15
C VAL A 16 -11.66 -8.64 -18.19
N ALA A 17 -11.18 -8.79 -16.97
CA ALA A 17 -11.96 -9.47 -15.94
C ALA A 17 -12.87 -8.46 -15.25
N ASN A 18 -14.15 -8.76 -15.13
CA ASN A 18 -15.10 -7.97 -14.33
C ASN A 18 -14.93 -8.33 -12.86
N LEU A 19 -14.24 -7.47 -12.12
CA LEU A 19 -14.00 -7.60 -10.68
C LEU A 19 -14.68 -6.47 -9.92
N THR A 20 -15.11 -6.74 -8.70
CA THR A 20 -15.43 -5.65 -7.76
C THR A 20 -14.14 -4.91 -7.37
N ILE A 21 -14.26 -3.64 -6.95
CA ILE A 21 -13.10 -2.84 -6.51
C ILE A 21 -12.33 -3.57 -5.38
N GLY A 22 -13.05 -4.10 -4.37
CA GLY A 22 -12.42 -4.85 -3.28
C GLY A 22 -11.63 -6.07 -3.76
N LYS A 23 -12.18 -6.83 -4.73
CA LYS A 23 -11.48 -7.99 -5.28
C LYS A 23 -10.29 -7.59 -6.13
N ALA A 24 -10.41 -6.52 -6.93
CA ALA A 24 -9.29 -6.00 -7.71
C ALA A 24 -8.13 -5.53 -6.82
N LEU A 25 -8.43 -4.86 -5.70
CA LEU A 25 -7.44 -4.47 -4.70
C LEU A 25 -6.78 -5.70 -4.04
N ASN A 26 -7.57 -6.71 -3.66
CA ASN A 26 -7.02 -7.95 -3.09
C ASN A 26 -6.07 -8.64 -4.05
N GLU A 27 -6.44 -8.80 -5.31
CA GLU A 27 -5.60 -9.42 -6.32
C GLU A 27 -4.32 -8.60 -6.60
N ALA A 28 -4.42 -7.27 -6.61
CA ALA A 28 -3.25 -6.39 -6.78
C ALA A 28 -2.27 -6.49 -5.59
N LEU A 29 -2.79 -6.55 -4.36
CA LEU A 29 -1.98 -6.78 -3.16
C LEU A 29 -1.31 -8.15 -3.22
N ARG A 30 -2.05 -9.19 -3.56
CA ARG A 30 -1.53 -10.56 -3.72
C ARG A 30 -0.40 -10.61 -4.73
N ALA A 31 -0.62 -10.11 -5.92
CA ALA A 31 0.41 -10.06 -6.97
C ALA A 31 1.66 -9.30 -6.53
N SER A 32 1.48 -8.17 -5.83
CA SER A 32 2.59 -7.37 -5.29
C SER A 32 3.39 -8.13 -4.23
N MET A 33 2.69 -8.86 -3.35
CA MET A 33 3.31 -9.66 -2.28
C MET A 33 4.02 -10.90 -2.81
N GLU A 34 3.52 -11.50 -3.89
CA GLU A 34 4.17 -12.61 -4.60
C GLU A 34 5.46 -12.15 -5.30
N ALA A 35 5.40 -10.99 -5.95
CA ALA A 35 6.53 -10.43 -6.70
C ALA A 35 7.66 -9.90 -5.80
N ASP A 36 7.36 -9.40 -4.59
CA ASP A 36 8.35 -8.81 -3.71
C ASP A 36 8.13 -9.22 -2.24
N PRO A 37 9.07 -10.00 -1.65
CA PRO A 37 8.98 -10.40 -0.25
C PRO A 37 9.06 -9.26 0.76
N LYS A 38 9.39 -8.04 0.33
CA LYS A 38 9.45 -6.84 1.18
C LYS A 38 8.12 -6.09 1.27
N VAL A 39 7.14 -6.44 0.46
CA VAL A 39 5.80 -5.87 0.57
C VAL A 39 5.13 -6.41 1.84
N ILE A 40 4.68 -5.51 2.70
CA ILE A 40 4.00 -5.79 3.96
C ILE A 40 2.67 -5.03 3.96
N VAL A 41 1.59 -5.72 4.31
CA VAL A 41 0.28 -5.10 4.51
C VAL A 41 0.07 -4.91 6.02
N MET A 42 -0.35 -3.74 6.44
CA MET A 42 -0.60 -3.45 7.84
C MET A 42 -1.79 -2.51 8.03
N GLY A 43 -2.54 -2.72 9.09
CA GLY A 43 -3.75 -1.97 9.40
C GLY A 43 -4.57 -2.65 10.48
N GLU A 44 -5.73 -2.11 10.74
CA GLU A 44 -6.67 -2.67 11.72
C GLU A 44 -7.48 -3.79 11.07
N ASP A 45 -7.51 -4.96 11.73
CA ASP A 45 -8.26 -6.13 11.29
C ASP A 45 -7.92 -6.64 9.87
N VAL A 46 -6.76 -6.25 9.31
CA VAL A 46 -6.32 -6.67 7.98
C VAL A 46 -5.87 -8.12 7.90
N GLY A 47 -5.56 -8.72 9.03
CA GLY A 47 -5.05 -10.08 9.13
C GLY A 47 -6.15 -11.13 8.99
N LYS A 48 -6.45 -11.83 10.09
CA LYS A 48 -7.40 -12.95 10.09
C LYS A 48 -8.81 -12.56 9.65
N LEU A 49 -9.26 -11.36 9.99
CA LEU A 49 -10.57 -10.85 9.57
C LEU A 49 -10.62 -10.53 8.07
N GLY A 50 -9.51 -10.09 7.48
CA GLY A 50 -9.44 -9.75 6.07
C GLY A 50 -9.87 -8.31 5.73
N GLY A 51 -9.84 -7.43 6.73
CA GLY A 51 -10.30 -6.05 6.63
C GLY A 51 -11.83 -5.90 6.69
N VAL A 52 -12.29 -4.72 7.08
CA VAL A 52 -13.73 -4.40 7.18
C VAL A 52 -14.45 -4.57 5.83
N PHE A 53 -13.78 -4.21 4.74
CA PHE A 53 -14.29 -4.35 3.37
C PHE A 53 -13.75 -5.58 2.64
N ARG A 54 -13.15 -6.52 3.35
CA ARG A 54 -12.61 -7.77 2.81
C ARG A 54 -11.52 -7.59 1.73
N VAL A 55 -10.88 -6.44 1.72
CA VAL A 55 -9.82 -6.14 0.76
C VAL A 55 -8.58 -7.02 0.97
N THR A 56 -8.31 -7.41 2.22
CA THR A 56 -7.14 -8.24 2.58
C THR A 56 -7.50 -9.70 2.87
N ASP A 57 -8.72 -10.12 2.53
CA ASP A 57 -9.21 -11.47 2.83
C ASP A 57 -8.27 -12.55 2.25
N GLY A 58 -7.91 -13.52 3.08
CA GLY A 58 -7.02 -14.62 2.73
C GLY A 58 -5.52 -14.28 2.66
N LEU A 59 -5.12 -13.01 2.62
CA LEU A 59 -3.71 -12.64 2.47
C LEU A 59 -2.85 -13.12 3.65
N GLN A 60 -3.32 -12.97 4.89
CA GLN A 60 -2.56 -13.44 6.05
C GLN A 60 -2.38 -14.95 6.07
N LYS A 61 -3.41 -15.69 5.66
CA LYS A 61 -3.33 -17.16 5.54
C LYS A 61 -2.25 -17.61 4.57
N ASP A 62 -2.09 -16.88 3.44
CA ASP A 62 -1.21 -17.28 2.35
C ASP A 62 0.22 -16.74 2.54
N PHE A 63 0.37 -15.53 3.11
CA PHE A 63 1.67 -14.87 3.27
C PHE A 63 2.21 -14.84 4.71
N GLY A 64 1.38 -15.19 5.68
CA GLY A 64 1.76 -15.25 7.09
C GLY A 64 1.60 -13.94 7.86
N GLU A 65 1.58 -14.05 9.18
CA GLU A 65 1.37 -12.94 10.11
C GLU A 65 2.49 -11.88 10.08
N HIS A 66 3.69 -12.25 9.62
CA HIS A 66 4.82 -11.33 9.48
C HIS A 66 4.73 -10.45 8.22
N ARG A 67 3.85 -10.77 7.31
CA ARG A 67 3.64 -10.03 6.07
C ARG A 67 2.29 -9.30 6.02
N VAL A 68 1.32 -9.75 6.80
CA VAL A 68 0.00 -9.13 6.96
C VAL A 68 -0.24 -8.94 8.45
N LEU A 69 -0.10 -7.70 8.90
CA LEU A 69 0.02 -7.34 10.32
C LEU A 69 -1.24 -6.63 10.80
N ASP A 70 -1.93 -7.22 11.75
CA ASP A 70 -2.93 -6.50 12.52
C ASP A 70 -2.25 -5.49 13.44
N THR A 71 -2.76 -4.28 13.45
CA THR A 71 -2.26 -3.19 14.30
C THR A 71 -3.31 -2.80 15.34
N PRO A 72 -2.89 -2.19 16.46
CA PRO A 72 -3.83 -1.46 17.30
C PRO A 72 -4.53 -0.33 16.54
N LEU A 73 -5.69 0.10 17.04
CA LEU A 73 -6.44 1.26 16.54
C LEU A 73 -5.66 2.54 16.85
N ALA A 74 -4.74 2.89 16.00
CA ALA A 74 -3.86 4.06 16.13
C ALA A 74 -3.25 4.42 14.78
N GLU A 75 -3.96 5.18 13.95
CA GLU A 75 -3.56 5.45 12.56
C GLU A 75 -2.24 6.22 12.47
N SER A 76 -1.95 7.10 13.43
CA SER A 76 -0.63 7.73 13.53
C SER A 76 0.49 6.70 13.78
N GLY A 77 0.22 5.68 14.56
CA GLY A 77 1.13 4.56 14.80
C GLY A 77 1.32 3.69 13.56
N ILE A 78 0.24 3.41 12.84
CA ILE A 78 0.28 2.64 11.57
C ILE A 78 1.20 3.35 10.57
N VAL A 79 0.92 4.62 10.26
CA VAL A 79 1.71 5.38 9.28
C VAL A 79 3.13 5.64 9.79
N GLY A 80 3.32 5.99 11.06
CA GLY A 80 4.65 6.21 11.63
C GLY A 80 5.53 4.96 11.59
N THR A 81 4.96 3.79 11.88
CA THR A 81 5.67 2.50 11.75
C THR A 81 6.01 2.20 10.30
N ALA A 82 5.10 2.46 9.38
CA ALA A 82 5.31 2.27 7.94
C ALA A 82 6.48 3.13 7.43
N VAL A 83 6.59 4.38 7.88
CA VAL A 83 7.74 5.26 7.56
C VAL A 83 9.06 4.59 8.01
N GLY A 84 9.11 4.06 9.23
CA GLY A 84 10.29 3.35 9.74
C GLY A 84 10.62 2.08 8.94
N LEU A 85 9.62 1.28 8.61
CA LEU A 85 9.77 0.07 7.79
C LEU A 85 10.30 0.39 6.40
N ALA A 86 9.79 1.46 5.76
CA ALA A 86 10.24 1.87 4.45
C ALA A 86 11.70 2.35 4.48
N VAL A 87 12.14 3.07 5.52
CA VAL A 87 13.55 3.42 5.73
C VAL A 87 14.43 2.15 5.83
N ARG A 88 13.92 1.09 6.43
CA ARG A 88 14.58 -0.22 6.51
C ARG A 88 14.54 -1.01 5.20
N GLY A 89 13.87 -0.51 4.18
CA GLY A 89 13.82 -1.10 2.85
C GLY A 89 12.64 -2.03 2.59
N PHE A 90 11.66 -2.07 3.49
CA PHE A 90 10.37 -2.69 3.23
C PHE A 90 9.47 -1.81 2.37
N ARG A 91 8.38 -2.37 1.87
CA ARG A 91 7.34 -1.68 1.11
C ARG A 91 6.01 -1.85 1.83
N PRO A 92 5.76 -1.04 2.85
CA PRO A 92 4.52 -1.14 3.62
C PRO A 92 3.35 -0.57 2.83
N VAL A 93 2.24 -1.30 2.87
CA VAL A 93 0.93 -0.86 2.42
C VAL A 93 0.07 -0.74 3.66
N CYS A 94 -0.37 0.48 3.98
CA CYS A 94 -1.21 0.76 5.13
C CYS A 94 -2.67 0.81 4.71
N GLU A 95 -3.52 0.04 5.36
CA GLU A 95 -4.96 0.22 5.26
C GLU A 95 -5.42 1.18 6.36
N ILE A 96 -6.14 2.22 5.94
CA ILE A 96 -6.93 3.07 6.84
C ILE A 96 -8.39 2.79 6.48
N GLN A 97 -9.18 2.27 7.42
CA GLN A 97 -10.49 1.69 7.16
C GLN A 97 -11.48 2.66 6.51
N PHE A 98 -11.46 3.93 6.94
CA PHE A 98 -12.33 4.98 6.43
C PHE A 98 -11.52 6.25 6.18
N GLU A 99 -11.87 6.99 5.14
CA GLU A 99 -11.16 8.21 4.75
C GLU A 99 -11.03 9.24 5.88
N GLY A 100 -12.07 9.38 6.72
CA GLY A 100 -12.07 10.29 7.87
C GLY A 100 -11.02 9.94 8.92
N PHE A 101 -10.56 8.69 8.98
CA PHE A 101 -9.56 8.24 9.95
C PHE A 101 -8.12 8.54 9.51
N ILE A 102 -7.94 9.14 8.34
CA ILE A 102 -6.62 9.62 7.92
C ILE A 102 -6.14 10.81 8.77
N PHE A 103 -7.05 11.59 9.35
CA PHE A 103 -6.69 12.79 10.11
C PHE A 103 -5.79 12.54 11.31
N PRO A 104 -5.97 11.51 12.15
CA PRO A 104 -5.03 11.18 13.21
C PRO A 104 -3.62 10.87 12.70
N ALA A 105 -3.48 10.36 11.47
CA ALA A 105 -2.21 10.04 10.84
C ALA A 105 -1.62 11.21 10.02
N PHE A 106 -2.36 12.30 9.84
CA PHE A 106 -2.00 13.38 8.91
C PHE A 106 -0.65 14.00 9.22
N ASP A 107 -0.28 14.15 10.49
CA ASP A 107 1.04 14.66 10.87
C ASP A 107 2.17 13.73 10.37
N GLN A 108 1.99 12.42 10.50
CA GLN A 108 2.98 11.45 10.02
C GLN A 108 3.14 11.53 8.50
N ILE A 109 2.07 11.79 7.77
CA ILE A 109 2.10 11.94 6.31
C ILE A 109 2.75 13.28 5.93
N SER A 110 2.24 14.39 6.45
CA SER A 110 2.63 15.74 6.02
C SER A 110 3.97 16.20 6.58
N SER A 111 4.28 15.84 7.83
CA SER A 111 5.47 16.30 8.53
C SER A 111 6.63 15.32 8.44
N GLN A 112 6.37 14.01 8.46
CA GLN A 112 7.41 13.00 8.39
C GLN A 112 7.60 12.48 6.97
N LEU A 113 6.62 11.76 6.43
CA LEU A 113 6.73 11.09 5.14
C LEU A 113 7.09 12.06 4.01
N ALA A 114 6.28 13.09 3.80
CA ALA A 114 6.45 14.04 2.70
C ALA A 114 7.77 14.82 2.75
N LYS A 115 8.33 15.02 3.95
CA LYS A 115 9.53 15.86 4.14
C LYS A 115 10.81 15.08 4.43
N LEU A 116 10.72 13.77 4.62
CA LEU A 116 11.86 12.95 5.05
C LEU A 116 13.04 13.02 4.07
N ARG A 117 12.78 12.94 2.78
CA ARG A 117 13.81 13.04 1.75
C ARG A 117 14.48 14.43 1.76
N TYR A 118 13.69 15.48 1.87
CA TYR A 118 14.20 16.86 1.95
C TYR A 118 15.06 17.06 3.21
N ARG A 119 14.54 16.69 4.40
CA ARG A 119 15.24 16.83 5.66
C ARG A 119 16.54 16.03 5.73
N SER A 120 16.57 14.86 5.09
CA SER A 120 17.77 14.02 5.00
C SER A 120 18.76 14.47 3.94
N GLN A 121 18.51 15.59 3.25
CA GLN A 121 19.33 16.07 2.13
C GLN A 121 19.53 15.01 1.06
N GLY A 122 18.49 14.23 0.77
CA GLY A 122 18.51 13.14 -0.22
C GLY A 122 19.26 11.88 0.20
N ARG A 123 19.74 11.79 1.44
CA ARG A 123 20.44 10.59 1.95
C ARG A 123 19.49 9.38 2.02
N LEU A 124 18.23 9.62 2.37
CA LEU A 124 17.20 8.61 2.32
C LEU A 124 16.57 8.65 0.92
N LYS A 125 16.98 7.71 0.08
CA LYS A 125 16.62 7.66 -1.35
C LYS A 125 15.48 6.69 -1.67
N ARG A 126 14.88 6.05 -0.68
CA ARG A 126 13.86 5.02 -0.94
C ARG A 126 12.57 5.66 -1.42
N PRO A 127 11.99 5.14 -2.53
CA PRO A 127 10.66 5.55 -2.96
C PRO A 127 9.62 5.01 -1.96
N TRP A 128 8.70 5.86 -1.67
CA TRP A 128 7.50 5.53 -0.90
C TRP A 128 6.43 5.03 -1.85
#